data_6a487a493a36dba7d376fd31e673ffe6
#
_entry.id   6a487a493a36dba7d376fd31e673ffe6
#
_cell.length_a   1.000
_cell.length_b   1.000
_cell.length_c   1.000
_cell.angle_alpha   90.00
_cell.angle_beta   90.00
_cell.angle_gamma   90.00
#
_symmetry.space_group_name_H-M   'P 1'
#
loop_
_entity.id
_entity.type
_entity.pdbx_description
1 polymer ?
#
loop_
_entity_poly.entity_id
_entity_poly.type
_entity_poly.pdbx_seq_one_letter_code
_entity_poly.pdbx_strand_id
1 'polypeptide(L)'
;KAMGSQQVKVLINTLGDDASRSAYREALKEHFKDGIGELCEDCQRRYEQNPLRILDCKVDKDHPLVKSAPSLQDYLNEESKTYFNEVLAALEALGIPYEIDDNLVRGLDYYTHTVFEVVSTHEEAGSQATIFAGGRYDHLVDYFGGPEMSGIGFAIGMERLIMMAEAEGFDFDLDDSLDVYVMALGDTGT
;
A
#
# COMPACT_ATOMS: atom_id res chain seq x y z
N LYS A 1 18.21 3.53 3.28
CA LYS A 1 19.54 4.21 3.39
C LYS A 1 20.52 3.48 4.31
N ALA A 2 20.07 2.88 5.42
CA ALA A 2 20.96 2.14 6.31
C ALA A 2 21.58 0.90 5.64
N MET A 3 20.82 0.20 4.79
CA MET A 3 21.28 -0.94 3.99
C MET A 3 21.91 -0.52 2.65
N GLY A 4 22.02 0.75 2.36
CA GLY A 4 22.61 1.26 1.11
C GLY A 4 21.73 1.10 -0.13
N SER A 5 20.53 0.53 -0.01
CA SER A 5 19.63 0.32 -1.14
C SER A 5 19.38 1.60 -1.94
N GLN A 6 19.54 1.49 -3.26
CA GLN A 6 19.31 2.55 -4.24
C GLN A 6 18.08 2.26 -5.12
N GLN A 7 17.60 1.01 -5.11
CA GLN A 7 16.57 0.53 -6.01
C GLN A 7 15.22 0.43 -5.31
N VAL A 8 14.83 1.53 -4.66
CA VAL A 8 13.53 1.64 -3.99
C VAL A 8 12.83 2.94 -4.39
N LYS A 9 11.52 2.89 -4.47
CA LYS A 9 10.63 3.99 -4.79
C LYS A 9 9.53 4.08 -3.75
N VAL A 10 9.22 5.30 -3.31
CA VAL A 10 8.08 5.55 -2.44
C VAL A 10 6.88 5.95 -3.29
N LEU A 11 5.83 5.18 -3.23
CA LEU A 11 4.51 5.55 -3.76
C LEU A 11 3.69 6.09 -2.59
N ILE A 12 3.03 7.21 -2.80
CA ILE A 12 2.24 7.88 -1.77
C ILE A 12 0.92 8.38 -2.35
N ASN A 13 -0.13 8.32 -1.55
CA ASN A 13 -1.42 8.93 -1.87
C ASN A 13 -2.09 9.43 -0.59
N THR A 14 -3.19 10.13 -0.74
CA THR A 14 -4.09 10.46 0.37
C THR A 14 -5.48 9.91 0.08
N LEU A 15 -6.13 9.39 1.11
CA LEU A 15 -7.54 8.99 1.07
C LEU A 15 -8.47 10.11 1.57
N GLY A 16 -7.89 11.24 1.99
CA GLY A 16 -8.62 12.32 2.61
C GLY A 16 -9.22 11.94 3.95
N ASP A 17 -10.05 12.83 4.46
CA ASP A 17 -10.91 12.60 5.61
C ASP A 17 -12.19 11.84 5.20
N ASP A 18 -13.07 11.58 6.15
CA ASP A 18 -14.32 10.85 5.92
C ASP A 18 -15.27 11.59 4.96
N ALA A 19 -15.27 12.93 4.98
CA ALA A 19 -16.10 13.73 4.09
C ALA A 19 -15.60 13.65 2.63
N SER A 20 -14.30 13.82 2.40
CA SER A 20 -13.65 13.69 1.10
C SER A 20 -13.83 12.28 0.54
N ARG A 21 -13.62 11.27 1.38
CA ARG A 21 -13.77 9.87 1.01
C ARG A 21 -15.21 9.49 0.66
N SER A 22 -16.18 10.02 1.40
CA SER A 22 -17.60 9.81 1.12
C SER A 22 -18.01 10.43 -0.21
N ALA A 23 -17.60 11.67 -0.48
CA ALA A 23 -17.86 12.34 -1.76
C ALA A 23 -17.24 11.56 -2.94
N TYR A 24 -16.03 11.07 -2.77
CA TYR A 24 -15.36 10.28 -3.81
C TYR A 24 -16.02 8.92 -4.04
N ARG A 25 -16.51 8.24 -2.99
CA ARG A 25 -17.26 6.99 -3.15
C ARG A 25 -18.51 7.17 -4.00
N GLU A 26 -19.24 8.24 -3.79
CA GLU A 26 -20.42 8.55 -4.60
C GLU A 26 -20.05 8.84 -6.06
N ALA A 27 -18.97 9.58 -6.29
CA ALA A 27 -18.45 9.84 -7.64
C ALA A 27 -18.03 8.54 -8.36
N LEU A 28 -17.34 7.64 -7.67
CA LEU A 28 -16.98 6.33 -8.22
C LEU A 28 -18.19 5.45 -8.51
N LYS A 29 -19.19 5.44 -7.63
CA LYS A 29 -20.44 4.72 -7.89
C LYS A 29 -21.15 5.26 -9.13
N GLU A 30 -21.26 6.56 -9.28
CA GLU A 30 -21.88 7.15 -10.48
C GLU A 30 -21.06 6.84 -11.73
N HIS A 31 -19.74 6.88 -11.66
CA HIS A 31 -18.84 6.58 -12.77
C HIS A 31 -18.94 5.12 -13.23
N PHE A 32 -18.97 4.16 -12.32
CA PHE A 32 -19.01 2.73 -12.65
C PHE A 32 -20.41 2.19 -12.95
N LYS A 33 -21.46 2.92 -12.63
CA LYS A 33 -22.86 2.51 -12.64
C LYS A 33 -23.28 1.78 -13.93
N ASP A 34 -22.97 2.37 -15.10
CA ASP A 34 -23.44 1.86 -16.38
C ASP A 34 -22.53 0.77 -16.97
N GLY A 35 -21.30 0.65 -16.50
CA GLY A 35 -20.30 -0.26 -17.04
C GLY A 35 -19.80 -1.33 -16.05
N ILE A 36 -20.33 -1.38 -14.82
CA ILE A 36 -19.84 -2.32 -13.79
C ILE A 36 -19.98 -3.79 -14.22
N GLY A 37 -20.97 -4.12 -15.04
CA GLY A 37 -21.17 -5.47 -15.56
C GLY A 37 -20.07 -5.96 -16.52
N GLU A 38 -19.22 -5.06 -17.02
CA GLU A 38 -18.08 -5.38 -17.89
C GLU A 38 -16.83 -5.77 -17.10
N LEU A 39 -16.81 -5.47 -15.80
CA LEU A 39 -15.69 -5.76 -14.92
C LEU A 39 -15.81 -7.15 -14.28
N CYS A 40 -14.71 -7.66 -13.70
CA CYS A 40 -14.69 -8.95 -13.06
C CYS A 40 -15.66 -9.04 -11.86
N GLU A 41 -16.04 -10.26 -11.48
CA GLU A 41 -17.00 -10.51 -10.39
C GLU A 41 -16.57 -9.87 -9.07
N ASP A 42 -15.27 -9.81 -8.80
CA ASP A 42 -14.74 -9.14 -7.61
C ASP A 42 -14.99 -7.63 -7.66
N CYS A 43 -14.85 -6.99 -8.81
CA CYS A 43 -15.14 -5.56 -8.99
C CYS A 43 -16.63 -5.28 -8.86
N GLN A 44 -17.50 -6.14 -9.40
CA GLN A 44 -18.94 -6.04 -9.23
C GLN A 44 -19.34 -6.11 -7.75
N ARG A 45 -18.74 -7.01 -6.98
CA ARG A 45 -18.96 -7.10 -5.53
C ARG A 45 -18.41 -5.86 -4.79
N ARG A 46 -17.23 -5.38 -5.16
CA ARG A 46 -16.59 -4.18 -4.58
C ARG A 46 -17.38 -2.91 -4.85
N TYR A 47 -18.08 -2.82 -5.96
CA TYR A 47 -18.95 -1.69 -6.28
C TYR A 47 -19.97 -1.42 -5.18
N GLU A 48 -20.56 -2.46 -4.61
CA GLU A 48 -21.52 -2.31 -3.50
C GLU A 48 -20.85 -2.07 -2.15
N GLN A 49 -19.75 -2.78 -1.88
CA GLN A 49 -19.09 -2.75 -0.58
C GLN A 49 -18.12 -1.58 -0.41
N ASN A 50 -17.18 -1.46 -1.34
CA ASN A 50 -16.15 -0.41 -1.33
C ASN A 50 -15.62 -0.16 -2.75
N PRO A 51 -16.22 0.78 -3.51
CA PRO A 51 -15.86 1.04 -4.89
C PRO A 51 -14.42 1.53 -5.08
N LEU A 52 -13.77 2.11 -4.07
CA LEU A 52 -12.35 2.48 -4.15
C LEU A 52 -11.46 1.28 -4.50
N ARG A 53 -11.82 0.08 -4.03
CA ARG A 53 -11.04 -1.14 -4.29
C ARG A 53 -11.12 -1.64 -5.73
N ILE A 54 -11.99 -1.06 -6.57
CA ILE A 54 -12.02 -1.34 -8.00
C ILE A 54 -10.73 -0.80 -8.65
N LEU A 55 -10.23 0.35 -8.19
CA LEU A 55 -9.02 0.99 -8.70
C LEU A 55 -7.76 0.14 -8.48
N ASP A 56 -7.74 -0.68 -7.43
CA ASP A 56 -6.64 -1.62 -7.10
C ASP A 56 -6.90 -3.04 -7.64
N CYS A 57 -7.74 -3.19 -8.65
CA CYS A 57 -8.02 -4.51 -9.21
C CYS A 57 -6.91 -4.97 -10.15
N LYS A 58 -6.27 -6.11 -9.83
CA LYS A 58 -5.21 -6.68 -10.68
C LYS A 58 -5.71 -7.18 -12.03
N VAL A 59 -6.98 -7.54 -12.13
CA VAL A 59 -7.61 -8.05 -13.36
C VAL A 59 -8.02 -6.90 -14.26
N ASP A 60 -8.73 -5.91 -13.70
CA ASP A 60 -9.36 -4.83 -14.46
C ASP A 60 -8.55 -3.53 -14.50
N LYS A 61 -7.34 -3.49 -13.92
CA LYS A 61 -6.50 -2.28 -13.85
C LYS A 61 -6.30 -1.58 -15.20
N ASP A 62 -6.29 -2.35 -16.29
CA ASP A 62 -6.10 -1.86 -17.65
C ASP A 62 -7.41 -1.60 -18.40
N HIS A 63 -8.56 -1.89 -17.77
CA HIS A 63 -9.87 -1.65 -18.38
C HIS A 63 -10.11 -0.14 -18.57
N PRO A 64 -10.63 0.30 -19.73
CA PRO A 64 -10.86 1.73 -20.02
C PRO A 64 -11.69 2.44 -18.95
N LEU A 65 -12.72 1.78 -18.44
CA LEU A 65 -13.60 2.30 -17.39
C LEU A 65 -12.85 2.56 -16.07
N VAL A 66 -11.87 1.71 -15.72
CA VAL A 66 -11.05 1.90 -14.53
C VAL A 66 -10.02 3.01 -14.75
N LYS A 67 -9.40 3.05 -15.92
CA LYS A 67 -8.44 4.11 -16.29
C LYS A 67 -9.05 5.51 -16.37
N SER A 68 -10.34 5.61 -16.69
CA SER A 68 -11.08 6.88 -16.78
C SER A 68 -11.76 7.29 -15.47
N ALA A 69 -11.54 6.55 -14.39
CA ALA A 69 -12.12 6.90 -13.10
C ALA A 69 -11.63 8.28 -12.63
N PRO A 70 -12.50 9.06 -11.97
CA PRO A 70 -12.10 10.37 -11.45
C PRO A 70 -10.99 10.24 -10.42
N SER A 71 -10.11 11.24 -10.32
CA SER A 71 -9.07 11.28 -9.30
C SER A 71 -9.66 11.66 -7.94
N LEU A 72 -9.18 11.03 -6.88
CA LEU A 72 -9.53 11.41 -5.51
C LEU A 72 -9.11 12.85 -5.19
N GLN A 73 -8.06 13.35 -5.80
CA GLN A 73 -7.55 14.71 -5.61
C GLN A 73 -8.62 15.79 -5.88
N ASP A 74 -9.56 15.51 -6.80
CA ASP A 74 -10.64 16.43 -7.15
C ASP A 74 -11.74 16.52 -6.07
N TYR A 75 -11.78 15.54 -5.15
CA TYR A 75 -12.79 15.41 -4.10
C TYR A 75 -12.26 15.71 -2.70
N LEU A 76 -10.96 16.01 -2.58
CA LEU A 76 -10.38 16.44 -1.32
C LEU A 76 -10.93 17.81 -0.91
N ASN A 77 -11.31 17.95 0.35
CA ASN A 77 -11.54 19.27 0.92
C ASN A 77 -10.23 20.03 1.18
N GLU A 78 -10.30 21.30 1.48
CA GLU A 78 -9.11 22.16 1.65
C GLU A 78 -8.24 21.73 2.84
N GLU A 79 -8.83 21.19 3.89
CA GLU A 79 -8.09 20.66 5.03
C GLU A 79 -7.24 19.44 4.65
N SER A 80 -7.86 18.47 3.97
CA SER A 80 -7.17 17.26 3.48
C SER A 80 -6.07 17.59 2.46
N LYS A 81 -6.31 18.57 1.58
CA LYS A 81 -5.30 19.06 0.63
C LYS A 81 -4.12 19.68 1.35
N THR A 82 -4.39 20.56 2.31
CA THR A 82 -3.35 21.23 3.11
C THR A 82 -2.51 20.20 3.84
N TYR A 83 -3.16 19.26 4.54
CA TYR A 83 -2.47 18.18 5.26
C TYR A 83 -1.58 17.34 4.32
N PHE A 84 -2.08 16.95 3.16
CA PHE A 84 -1.29 16.15 2.22
C PHE A 84 -0.09 16.93 1.69
N ASN A 85 -0.26 18.20 1.36
CA ASN A 85 0.84 19.08 0.93
C ASN A 85 1.91 19.24 2.01
N GLU A 86 1.54 19.31 3.29
CA GLU A 86 2.50 19.36 4.40
C GLU A 86 3.30 18.05 4.50
N VAL A 87 2.67 16.90 4.27
CA VAL A 87 3.36 15.60 4.23
C VAL A 87 4.37 15.56 3.08
N LEU A 88 3.97 16.01 1.88
CA LEU A 88 4.85 16.05 0.71
C LEU A 88 6.04 16.99 0.96
N ALA A 89 5.81 18.19 1.51
CA ALA A 89 6.85 19.14 1.85
C ALA A 89 7.83 18.57 2.89
N ALA A 90 7.35 17.78 3.86
CA ALA A 90 8.21 17.10 4.82
C ALA A 90 9.09 16.03 4.16
N LEU A 91 8.56 15.25 3.20
CA LEU A 91 9.36 14.28 2.44
C LEU A 91 10.45 14.97 1.61
N GLU A 92 10.13 16.10 0.97
CA GLU A 92 11.08 16.92 0.22
C GLU A 92 12.19 17.46 1.13
N ALA A 93 11.82 18.01 2.29
CA ALA A 93 12.80 18.52 3.27
C ALA A 93 13.73 17.42 3.79
N LEU A 94 13.28 16.17 3.86
CA LEU A 94 14.08 15.00 4.24
C LEU A 94 14.88 14.41 3.05
N GLY A 95 14.70 14.94 1.85
CA GLY A 95 15.32 14.40 0.63
C GLY A 95 14.87 12.97 0.33
N ILE A 96 13.61 12.64 0.60
CA ILE A 96 13.01 11.35 0.28
C ILE A 96 12.26 11.48 -1.03
N PRO A 97 12.73 10.86 -2.14
CA PRO A 97 12.02 10.89 -3.40
C PRO A 97 10.73 10.07 -3.31
N TYR A 98 9.65 10.59 -3.85
CA TYR A 98 8.35 9.94 -3.88
C TYR A 98 7.67 10.14 -5.24
N GLU A 99 6.66 9.33 -5.49
CA GLU A 99 5.72 9.49 -6.60
C GLU A 99 4.29 9.40 -6.05
N ILE A 100 3.44 10.33 -6.48
CA ILE A 100 2.02 10.29 -6.16
C ILE A 100 1.36 9.25 -7.08
N ASP A 101 0.67 8.28 -6.49
CA ASP A 101 -0.07 7.25 -7.22
C ASP A 101 -1.55 7.31 -6.83
N ASP A 102 -2.36 7.90 -7.68
CA ASP A 102 -3.80 8.08 -7.45
C ASP A 102 -4.56 6.74 -7.33
N ASN A 103 -3.99 5.64 -7.83
CA ASN A 103 -4.56 4.31 -7.72
C ASN A 103 -4.16 3.58 -6.44
N LEU A 104 -3.26 4.17 -5.65
CA LEU A 104 -2.86 3.59 -4.37
C LEU A 104 -3.98 3.73 -3.35
N VAL A 105 -4.85 2.74 -3.29
CA VAL A 105 -5.95 2.60 -2.33
C VAL A 105 -5.74 1.32 -1.53
N ARG A 106 -5.29 1.37 -0.33
CA ARG A 106 -4.98 0.19 0.49
C ARG A 106 -6.19 -0.73 0.67
N GLY A 107 -5.93 -2.04 0.83
CA GLY A 107 -6.95 -3.07 0.97
C GLY A 107 -7.71 -3.08 2.31
N LEU A 108 -7.42 -2.16 3.22
CA LEU A 108 -8.01 -2.09 4.56
C LEU A 108 -8.75 -0.77 4.72
N ASP A 109 -10.00 -0.84 5.16
CA ASP A 109 -10.92 0.31 5.19
C ASP A 109 -10.65 1.30 6.33
N TYR A 110 -9.75 0.97 7.27
CA TYR A 110 -9.43 1.82 8.42
C TYR A 110 -8.44 2.95 8.10
N TYR A 111 -7.80 2.94 6.93
CA TYR A 111 -6.89 4.03 6.55
C TYR A 111 -7.63 5.32 6.27
N THR A 112 -7.04 6.42 6.73
CA THR A 112 -7.44 7.80 6.49
C THR A 112 -6.24 8.60 6.02
N HIS A 113 -6.46 9.71 5.32
CA HIS A 113 -5.38 10.58 4.86
C HIS A 113 -4.25 9.81 4.15
N THR A 114 -3.03 9.91 4.65
CA THR A 114 -1.83 9.38 3.98
C THR A 114 -1.78 7.86 3.94
N VAL A 115 -1.58 7.31 2.76
CA VAL A 115 -1.20 5.91 2.51
C VAL A 115 0.07 5.86 1.69
N PHE A 116 0.90 4.85 1.90
CA PHE A 116 2.16 4.71 1.19
C PHE A 116 2.56 3.26 0.97
N GLU A 117 3.34 3.04 -0.07
CA GLU A 117 4.07 1.81 -0.34
C GLU A 117 5.52 2.13 -0.67
N VAL A 118 6.44 1.29 -0.22
CA VAL A 118 7.81 1.28 -0.68
C VAL A 118 8.01 0.04 -1.53
N VAL A 119 8.32 0.29 -2.79
CA VAL A 119 8.45 -0.76 -3.79
C VAL A 119 9.89 -0.87 -4.26
N SER A 120 10.33 -2.09 -4.54
CA SER A 120 11.60 -2.34 -5.22
C SER A 120 11.45 -1.98 -6.70
N THR A 121 12.46 -1.31 -7.25
CA THR A 121 12.61 -1.08 -8.68
C THR A 121 13.55 -2.07 -9.35
N HIS A 122 14.03 -3.07 -8.60
CA HIS A 122 14.88 -4.14 -9.14
C HIS A 122 14.09 -5.03 -10.10
N GLU A 123 14.69 -5.41 -11.22
CA GLU A 123 14.02 -6.20 -12.28
C GLU A 123 13.49 -7.54 -11.78
N GLU A 124 14.18 -8.18 -10.83
CA GLU A 124 13.79 -9.46 -10.24
C GLU A 124 12.59 -9.37 -9.28
N ALA A 125 12.23 -8.18 -8.81
CA ALA A 125 11.10 -8.00 -7.89
C ALA A 125 9.74 -8.34 -8.53
N GLY A 126 9.59 -8.17 -9.84
CA GLY A 126 8.40 -8.53 -10.60
C GLY A 126 7.09 -7.98 -10.01
N SER A 127 6.07 -8.83 -9.92
CA SER A 127 4.76 -8.46 -9.36
C SER A 127 4.72 -8.36 -7.82
N GLN A 128 5.81 -8.68 -7.13
CA GLN A 128 5.95 -8.64 -5.68
C GLN A 128 6.86 -7.50 -5.20
N ALA A 129 6.90 -6.42 -5.95
CA ALA A 129 7.79 -5.29 -5.72
C ALA A 129 7.56 -4.56 -4.37
N THR A 130 6.37 -4.65 -3.77
CA THR A 130 6.09 -3.98 -2.49
C THR A 130 6.85 -4.62 -1.35
N ILE A 131 7.80 -3.87 -0.75
CA ILE A 131 8.64 -4.29 0.37
C ILE A 131 7.89 -4.06 1.67
N PHE A 132 7.40 -2.82 1.87
CA PHE A 132 6.58 -2.46 3.00
C PHE A 132 5.56 -1.40 2.62
N ALA A 133 4.51 -1.32 3.42
CA ALA A 133 3.41 -0.43 3.15
C ALA A 133 2.65 -0.09 4.42
N GLY A 134 2.03 1.06 4.44
CA GLY A 134 1.31 1.54 5.61
C GLY A 134 0.49 2.79 5.34
N GLY A 135 0.11 3.47 6.40
CA GLY A 135 -0.63 4.71 6.33
C GLY A 135 -1.12 5.20 7.68
N ARG A 136 -1.82 6.31 7.65
CA ARG A 136 -2.50 6.90 8.79
C ARG A 136 -3.88 6.25 8.97
N TYR A 137 -4.32 6.17 10.21
CA TYR A 137 -5.67 5.75 10.58
C TYR A 137 -6.13 6.51 11.82
N ASP A 138 -7.34 7.06 11.75
CA ASP A 138 -7.86 7.94 12.81
C ASP A 138 -8.94 7.25 13.66
N HIS A 139 -9.56 6.17 13.16
CA HIS A 139 -10.70 5.53 13.81
C HIS A 139 -10.42 4.10 14.31
N LEU A 140 -9.17 3.60 14.18
CA LEU A 140 -8.88 2.21 14.53
C LEU A 140 -8.92 1.98 16.03
N VAL A 141 -8.50 2.95 16.82
CA VAL A 141 -8.42 2.84 18.29
C VAL A 141 -9.81 2.88 18.92
N ASP A 142 -10.67 3.79 18.47
CA ASP A 142 -12.05 3.91 18.95
C ASP A 142 -12.92 2.74 18.47
N TYR A 143 -12.68 2.20 17.27
CA TYR A 143 -13.32 0.97 16.80
C TYR A 143 -13.13 -0.20 17.77
N PHE A 144 -11.98 -0.30 18.45
CA PHE A 144 -11.71 -1.29 19.50
C PHE A 144 -12.09 -0.84 20.91
N GLY A 145 -12.86 0.25 21.04
CA GLY A 145 -13.36 0.75 22.32
C GLY A 145 -12.35 1.62 23.10
N GLY A 146 -11.27 2.07 22.46
CA GLY A 146 -10.33 3.03 23.01
C GLY A 146 -10.79 4.48 22.81
N PRO A 147 -9.97 5.45 23.22
CA PRO A 147 -10.25 6.86 22.96
C PRO A 147 -10.09 7.18 21.46
N GLU A 148 -10.76 8.25 21.02
CA GLU A 148 -10.52 8.81 19.69
C GLU A 148 -9.05 9.26 19.57
N MET A 149 -8.29 8.61 18.69
CA MET A 149 -6.86 8.81 18.57
C MET A 149 -6.38 8.45 17.17
N SER A 150 -5.62 9.36 16.58
CA SER A 150 -4.90 9.11 15.33
C SER A 150 -3.74 8.15 15.53
N GLY A 151 -3.51 7.30 14.55
CA GLY A 151 -2.36 6.41 14.49
C GLY A 151 -1.71 6.40 13.12
N ILE A 152 -0.47 5.97 13.07
CA ILE A 152 0.25 5.65 11.84
C ILE A 152 0.98 4.33 12.04
N GLY A 153 0.96 3.49 11.01
CA GLY A 153 1.64 2.21 11.08
C GLY A 153 1.98 1.66 9.71
N PHE A 154 2.84 0.67 9.71
CA PHE A 154 3.24 -0.03 8.51
C PHE A 154 3.58 -1.49 8.82
N ALA A 155 3.56 -2.32 7.77
CA ALA A 155 4.02 -3.70 7.83
C ALA A 155 5.08 -3.95 6.77
N ILE A 156 6.10 -4.74 7.11
CA ILE A 156 7.22 -5.11 6.24
C ILE A 156 7.12 -6.60 5.92
N GLY A 157 7.26 -6.94 4.63
CA GLY A 157 7.49 -8.32 4.22
C GLY A 157 8.96 -8.68 4.43
N MET A 158 9.27 -9.42 5.49
CA MET A 158 10.66 -9.74 5.85
C MET A 158 11.37 -10.49 4.73
N GLU A 159 10.71 -11.47 4.14
CA GLU A 159 11.25 -12.24 3.02
C GLU A 159 11.55 -11.36 1.81
N ARG A 160 10.66 -10.41 1.51
CA ARG A 160 10.85 -9.46 0.41
C ARG A 160 12.00 -8.50 0.66
N LEU A 161 12.17 -8.07 1.93
CA LEU A 161 13.28 -7.22 2.31
C LEU A 161 14.62 -7.96 2.16
N ILE A 162 14.67 -9.22 2.57
CA ILE A 162 15.86 -10.07 2.44
C ILE A 162 16.18 -10.31 0.96
N MET A 163 15.19 -10.75 0.16
CA MET A 163 15.37 -10.96 -1.28
C MET A 163 15.89 -9.72 -1.99
N MET A 164 15.36 -8.54 -1.65
CA MET A 164 15.84 -7.28 -2.23
C MET A 164 17.28 -6.99 -1.81
N ALA A 165 17.62 -7.20 -0.54
CA ALA A 165 18.97 -6.97 -0.04
C ALA A 165 19.99 -7.91 -0.72
N GLU A 166 19.65 -9.18 -0.90
CA GLU A 166 20.46 -10.17 -1.62
C GLU A 166 20.63 -9.76 -3.09
N ALA A 167 19.55 -9.36 -3.78
CA ALA A 167 19.58 -8.90 -5.16
C ALA A 167 20.47 -7.65 -5.36
N GLU A 168 20.56 -6.79 -4.36
CA GLU A 168 21.47 -5.63 -4.35
C GLU A 168 22.89 -5.99 -3.83
N GLY A 169 23.16 -7.24 -3.55
CA GLY A 169 24.48 -7.72 -3.11
C GLY A 169 24.81 -7.35 -1.66
N PHE A 170 23.80 -7.15 -0.82
CA PHE A 170 24.02 -6.91 0.62
C PHE A 170 24.51 -8.18 1.27
N ASP A 171 25.67 -8.09 1.92
CA ASP A 171 26.23 -9.17 2.71
C ASP A 171 25.72 -9.08 4.15
N PHE A 172 24.99 -10.11 4.58
CA PHE A 172 24.47 -10.18 5.94
C PHE A 172 25.52 -10.61 6.97
N ASP A 173 26.75 -10.94 6.52
CA ASP A 173 27.85 -11.43 7.38
C ASP A 173 27.38 -12.55 8.34
N LEU A 174 26.58 -13.47 7.79
CA LEU A 174 26.08 -14.62 8.56
C LEU A 174 27.14 -15.70 8.62
N ASP A 175 27.45 -16.16 9.82
CA ASP A 175 28.24 -17.38 10.00
C ASP A 175 27.35 -18.61 9.78
N ASP A 176 27.47 -19.21 8.61
CA ASP A 176 26.75 -20.44 8.20
C ASP A 176 27.40 -21.72 8.74
N SER A 177 28.47 -21.61 9.53
CA SER A 177 29.12 -22.77 10.11
C SER A 177 28.21 -23.46 11.12
N LEU A 178 28.01 -24.73 10.94
CA LEU A 178 27.34 -25.60 11.94
C LEU A 178 28.39 -26.33 12.76
N ASP A 179 28.37 -26.16 14.07
CA ASP A 179 29.24 -26.91 14.97
C ASP A 179 28.87 -28.41 14.97
N VAL A 180 27.56 -28.68 14.89
CA VAL A 180 27.03 -30.06 14.90
C VAL A 180 25.78 -30.12 14.02
N TYR A 181 25.71 -31.08 13.12
CA TYR A 181 24.51 -31.46 12.41
C TYR A 181 24.02 -32.82 12.85
N VAL A 182 22.82 -32.89 13.44
CA VAL A 182 22.23 -34.16 13.91
C VAL A 182 21.13 -34.58 12.93
N MET A 183 21.27 -35.79 12.39
CA MET A 183 20.27 -36.37 11.49
C MET A 183 19.68 -37.63 12.15
N ALA A 184 18.38 -37.62 12.38
CA ALA A 184 17.65 -38.82 12.82
C ALA A 184 17.32 -39.71 11.63
N LEU A 185 17.73 -40.98 11.68
CA LEU A 185 17.45 -41.97 10.64
C LEU A 185 16.52 -43.06 11.20
N GLY A 186 15.30 -43.10 10.70
CA GLY A 186 14.28 -44.07 11.11
C GLY A 186 13.67 -43.83 12.49
N ASP A 187 12.83 -44.76 12.93
CA ASP A 187 12.01 -44.63 14.16
C ASP A 187 12.81 -44.65 15.48
N THR A 188 14.09 -45.00 15.41
CA THR A 188 15.00 -45.06 16.60
C THR A 188 15.89 -43.82 16.72
N GLY A 189 15.72 -42.82 15.87
CA GLY A 189 16.55 -41.63 15.83
C GLY A 189 16.01 -40.45 16.66
N THR A 190 15.02 -40.69 17.52
CA THR A 190 14.44 -39.65 18.41
C THR A 190 15.06 -39.69 19.79
#